data_7c8c72e85bd008ebd9f7e52699b163d4
#
_entry.id   7c8c72e85bd008ebd9f7e52699b163d4
#
_cell.length_a   1.000
_cell.length_b   1.000
_cell.length_c   1.000
_cell.angle_alpha   90.00
_cell.angle_beta   90.00
_cell.angle_gamma   90.00
#
_symmetry.space_group_name_H-M   'P 1'
#
loop_
_entity.id
_entity.type
_entity.pdbx_description
1 polymer ?
#
loop_
_entity_poly.entity_id
_entity_poly.type
_entity_poly.pdbx_seq_one_letter_code
_entity_poly.pdbx_strand_id
1 'polypeptide(L)' 'MPRLKRLSGSEIIEILANFGFQVHSQTGSHVKLRRIGLTGKETLTVPIISS' A
#
# COMPACT_ATOMS: atom_id res chain seq x y z
N MET A 1 -12.64 -20.73 -15.51
CA MET A 1 -11.34 -20.17 -15.26
C MET A 1 -11.42 -18.96 -14.35
N PRO A 2 -10.67 -18.97 -13.28
CA PRO A 2 -10.73 -17.82 -12.39
C PRO A 2 -10.15 -16.59 -13.04
N ARG A 3 -10.84 -15.51 -12.87
CA ARG A 3 -10.38 -14.24 -13.36
C ARG A 3 -9.51 -13.57 -12.31
N LEU A 4 -8.41 -13.01 -12.76
CA LEU A 4 -7.56 -12.28 -11.84
C LEU A 4 -8.34 -11.07 -11.31
N LYS A 5 -8.48 -11.02 -10.02
CA LYS A 5 -9.20 -9.93 -9.40
C LYS A 5 -8.31 -8.71 -9.34
N ARG A 6 -8.85 -7.59 -9.80
CA ARG A 6 -8.11 -6.34 -9.71
C ARG A 6 -8.21 -5.82 -8.30
N LEU A 7 -7.08 -5.56 -7.70
CA LEU A 7 -7.03 -5.06 -6.34
C LEU A 7 -7.19 -3.55 -6.35
N SER A 8 -8.01 -3.05 -5.45
CA SER A 8 -8.11 -1.62 -5.26
C SER A 8 -6.93 -1.13 -4.43
N GLY A 9 -6.70 0.18 -4.45
CA GLY A 9 -5.62 0.74 -3.65
C GLY A 9 -5.77 0.43 -2.18
N SER A 10 -7.00 0.48 -1.67
CA SER A 10 -7.22 0.21 -0.26
C SER A 10 -6.92 -1.24 0.08
N GLU A 11 -7.21 -2.16 -0.85
CA GLU A 11 -6.90 -3.56 -0.61
C GLU A 11 -5.40 -3.78 -0.58
N ILE A 12 -4.68 -3.11 -1.46
CA ILE A 12 -3.23 -3.21 -1.47
C ILE A 12 -2.66 -2.68 -0.17
N ILE A 13 -3.20 -1.58 0.33
CA ILE A 13 -2.74 -1.01 1.58
C ILE A 13 -2.99 -1.98 2.74
N GLU A 14 -4.13 -2.65 2.72
CA GLU A 14 -4.42 -3.64 3.75
C GLU A 14 -3.40 -4.78 3.73
N ILE A 15 -3.08 -5.25 2.53
CA ILE A 15 -2.11 -6.32 2.40
C ILE A 15 -0.75 -5.86 2.92
N LEU A 16 -0.35 -4.65 2.55
CA LEU A 16 0.93 -4.13 3.01
C LEU A 16 0.94 -3.89 4.51
N ALA A 17 -0.20 -3.53 5.08
CA ALA A 17 -0.28 -3.37 6.53
C ALA A 17 0.01 -4.68 7.25
N ASN A 18 -0.41 -5.80 6.65
CA ASN A 18 -0.11 -7.10 7.23
C ASN A 18 1.37 -7.44 7.14
N PHE A 19 2.09 -6.73 6.30
CA PHE A 19 3.53 -6.92 6.17
C PHE A 19 4.31 -5.91 7.01
N GLY A 20 3.63 -5.13 7.83
CA GLY A 20 4.29 -4.21 8.70
C GLY A 20 4.35 -2.78 8.21
N PHE A 21 3.74 -2.50 7.05
CA PHE A 21 3.72 -1.15 6.53
C PHE A 21 2.64 -0.33 7.23
N GLN A 22 2.89 0.95 7.36
CA GLN A 22 1.94 1.87 7.94
C GLN A 22 1.77 3.07 7.03
N VAL A 23 0.57 3.62 7.01
CA VAL A 23 0.31 4.81 6.22
C VAL A 23 1.07 5.97 6.85
N HIS A 24 1.95 6.57 6.08
CA HIS A 24 2.74 7.69 6.55
C HIS A 24 2.10 9.02 6.15
N SER A 25 1.66 9.10 4.91
CA SER A 25 1.01 10.32 4.46
C SER A 25 0.23 10.00 3.19
N GLN A 26 -0.59 10.95 2.79
CA GLN A 26 -1.37 10.81 1.57
C GLN A 26 -1.40 12.15 0.88
N THR A 27 -1.10 12.12 -0.41
CA THR A 27 -1.15 13.31 -1.24
C THR A 27 -2.03 13.01 -2.43
N GLY A 28 -3.21 13.64 -2.47
CA GLY A 28 -4.14 13.35 -3.55
C GLY A 28 -4.56 11.90 -3.51
N SER A 29 -4.33 11.21 -4.62
CA SER A 29 -4.69 9.80 -4.71
C SER A 29 -3.49 8.89 -4.46
N HIS A 30 -2.40 9.42 -3.94
CA HIS A 30 -1.22 8.63 -3.64
C HIS A 30 -1.04 8.51 -2.14
N VAL A 31 -0.94 7.28 -1.67
CA VAL A 31 -0.74 7.01 -0.25
C VAL A 31 0.69 6.51 -0.06
N LYS A 32 1.40 7.16 0.82
CA LYS A 32 2.76 6.77 1.13
C LYS A 32 2.77 5.90 2.38
N LEU A 33 3.32 4.72 2.24
CA LEU A 33 3.43 3.78 3.33
C LEU A 33 4.88 3.62 3.72
N ARG A 34 5.11 3.37 4.99
CA ARG A 34 6.46 3.23 5.49
C ARG A 34 6.54 2.03 6.42
N ARG A 35 7.63 1.31 6.31
CA ARG A 35 7.91 0.20 7.19
C ARG A 35 9.32 0.39 7.75
N ILE A 36 9.44 0.23 9.06
CA ILE A 36 10.73 0.29 9.71
C ILE A 36 11.14 -1.14 10.04
N GLY A 37 12.21 -1.58 9.41
CA GLY A 37 12.70 -2.93 9.65
C GLY A 37 14.02 -2.89 10.36
N LEU A 38 14.59 -4.09 10.55
CA LEU A 38 15.87 -4.20 11.24
C LEU A 38 17.01 -3.60 10.41
N THR A 39 16.85 -3.60 9.11
CA THR A 39 17.89 -3.12 8.21
C THR A 39 17.65 -1.71 7.73
N GLY A 40 16.57 -1.07 8.16
CA GLY A 40 16.30 0.28 7.73
C GLY A 40 14.85 0.54 7.45
N LYS A 41 14.60 1.65 6.78
CA LYS A 41 13.26 2.09 6.45
C LYS A 41 12.97 1.79 4.99
N GLU A 42 11.75 1.35 4.74
CA GLU A 42 11.26 1.15 3.39
C GLU A 42 10.02 2.02 3.18
N THR A 43 9.96 2.65 2.03
CA THR A 43 8.84 3.52 1.71
C THR A 43 8.26 3.09 0.38
N LEU A 44 6.95 2.96 0.35
CA LEU A 44 6.22 2.61 -0.86
C LEU A 44 5.13 3.63 -1.10
N THR A 45 4.86 3.90 -2.36
CA THR A 45 3.76 4.77 -2.73
C THR A 45 2.75 3.94 -3.51
N VAL A 46 1.50 3.99 -3.06
CA VAL A 46 0.42 3.23 -3.68
C VAL A 46 -0.61 4.22 -4.21
N PRO A 47 -0.88 4.21 -5.51
CA PRO A 47 -1.94 5.05 -6.04
C PRO A 47 -3.29 4.45 -5.73
N ILE A 48 -4.15 5.25 -5.13
CA ILE A 48 -5.53 4.84 -4.88
C ILE A 48 -6.37 5.40 -6.00
N ILE A 49 -6.52 4.60 -7.04
CA ILE A 49 -7.33 5.01 -8.15
C ILE A 49 -8.64 4.27 -8.05
N SER A 50 -9.68 5.04 -7.88
CA SER A 50 -11.02 4.49 -7.81
C SER A 50 -11.44 4.11 -9.22
N SER A 51 -11.68 2.87 -9.45
CA SER A 51 -12.09 2.43 -10.77
C SER A 51 -13.45 1.77 -10.74
#